data_daa77ccf3d0663412bce6e6fdd3af63f
#
_entry.id   daa77ccf3d0663412bce6e6fdd3af63f
#
_cell.length_a   1.000
_cell.length_b   1.000
_cell.length_c   1.000
_cell.angle_alpha   90.00
_cell.angle_beta   90.00
_cell.angle_gamma   90.00
#
_symmetry.space_group_name_H-M   'P 1'
#
loop_
_entity.id
_entity.type
_entity.pdbx_description
1 polymer ?
#
loop_
_entity_poly.entity_id
_entity_poly.type
_entity_poly.pdbx_seq_one_letter_code
_entity_poly.pdbx_strand_id
1 'polypeptide(L)'
;MKYTLLLLTLILTTAQANLITLDTRLGVTQQILIEQPDNSKASLVLFAGGKGKLKLGSDKYKSNGNFLIRTRQLFIDKGFTTILIDAPSDKQGKLGMLKGFRNSQEHVQDIEAVLDYIKTLNDKPIWLVGTSRGTESAGYAAVNLNNKIDGLILTSSISKTNKNGTSVASLPLDKLTVPVLAIHHSQDACKTTRPGVIKDIKRKTYNSSRFKSKLFDGGDEPKNSNPCKAKTYHGYLGIEEDVVSYIDDFIKQP
;
A
#
# COMPACT_ATOMS: atom_id res chain seq x y z
N MET A 1 -2.08 23.67 52.90
CA MET A 1 -1.58 23.28 51.57
C MET A 1 -2.75 22.69 50.78
N LYS A 2 -3.23 23.39 49.75
CA LYS A 2 -4.30 22.89 48.87
C LYS A 2 -3.64 22.20 47.69
N TYR A 3 -3.85 20.88 47.54
CA TYR A 3 -3.37 20.13 46.38
C TYR A 3 -4.41 20.26 45.25
N THR A 4 -4.06 20.96 44.17
CA THR A 4 -4.87 21.01 42.95
C THR A 4 -4.58 19.77 42.15
N LEU A 5 -5.53 18.85 42.06
CA LEU A 5 -5.45 17.66 41.25
C LEU A 5 -5.67 18.06 39.78
N LEU A 6 -4.61 18.01 38.96
CA LEU A 6 -4.71 18.27 37.53
C LEU A 6 -5.22 16.98 36.84
N LEU A 7 -6.50 16.99 36.43
CA LEU A 7 -7.08 15.91 35.66
C LEU A 7 -6.54 16.01 34.23
N LEU A 8 -5.63 15.12 33.84
CA LEU A 8 -5.17 14.95 32.45
C LEU A 8 -6.23 14.19 31.69
N THR A 9 -7.09 14.87 30.94
CA THR A 9 -8.05 14.25 30.03
C THR A 9 -7.31 13.69 28.83
N LEU A 10 -7.19 12.36 28.75
CA LEU A 10 -6.69 11.64 27.59
C LEU A 10 -7.77 11.73 26.50
N ILE A 11 -7.57 12.58 25.50
CA ILE A 11 -8.44 12.65 24.32
C ILE A 11 -8.09 11.44 23.45
N LEU A 12 -8.91 10.37 23.54
CA LEU A 12 -8.86 9.25 22.61
C LEU A 12 -9.44 9.74 21.27
N THR A 13 -8.58 10.05 20.32
CA THR A 13 -8.99 10.29 18.93
C THR A 13 -9.42 8.97 18.31
N THR A 14 -10.71 8.78 18.10
CA THR A 14 -11.25 7.61 17.39
C THR A 14 -11.16 7.88 15.90
N ALA A 15 -10.32 7.12 15.18
CA ALA A 15 -10.33 7.16 13.71
C ALA A 15 -11.71 6.72 13.20
N GLN A 16 -12.36 7.55 12.40
CA GLN A 16 -13.64 7.22 11.76
C GLN A 16 -13.38 6.28 10.58
N ALA A 17 -14.02 5.11 10.59
CA ALA A 17 -13.92 4.12 9.52
C ALA A 17 -15.18 4.17 8.64
N ASN A 18 -15.03 4.47 7.34
CA ASN A 18 -16.12 4.56 6.38
C ASN A 18 -15.92 3.56 5.24
N LEU A 19 -16.85 2.62 5.10
CA LEU A 19 -16.91 1.71 3.96
C LEU A 19 -17.68 2.37 2.82
N ILE A 20 -17.03 2.56 1.69
CA ILE A 20 -17.58 3.20 0.48
C ILE A 20 -17.59 2.19 -0.67
N THR A 21 -18.64 2.21 -1.48
CA THR A 21 -18.75 1.48 -2.73
C THR A 21 -18.89 2.49 -3.87
N LEU A 22 -17.96 2.45 -4.82
CA LEU A 22 -17.90 3.35 -5.98
C LEU A 22 -18.25 2.58 -7.25
N ASP A 23 -19.07 3.15 -8.12
CA ASP A 23 -19.22 2.70 -9.49
C ASP A 23 -17.97 3.12 -10.27
N THR A 24 -17.28 2.18 -10.92
CA THR A 24 -15.99 2.45 -11.57
C THR A 24 -16.01 2.15 -13.07
N ARG A 25 -16.59 1.03 -13.44
CA ARG A 25 -16.80 0.59 -14.84
C ARG A 25 -18.25 0.14 -15.02
N LEU A 26 -18.72 0.02 -16.24
CA LEU A 26 -20.09 -0.44 -16.51
C LEU A 26 -20.39 -1.76 -15.80
N GLY A 27 -21.30 -1.73 -14.83
CA GLY A 27 -21.72 -2.89 -14.02
C GLY A 27 -20.66 -3.39 -13.01
N VAL A 28 -19.60 -2.61 -12.75
CA VAL A 28 -18.52 -2.97 -11.81
C VAL A 28 -18.39 -1.90 -10.73
N THR A 29 -18.31 -2.38 -9.48
CA THR A 29 -18.09 -1.53 -8.31
C THR A 29 -16.76 -1.82 -7.66
N GLN A 30 -16.20 -0.80 -6.99
CA GLN A 30 -14.98 -0.86 -6.21
C GLN A 30 -15.28 -0.51 -4.75
N GLN A 31 -15.04 -1.44 -3.84
CA GLN A 31 -15.12 -1.15 -2.41
C GLN A 31 -13.80 -0.61 -1.88
N ILE A 32 -13.89 0.45 -1.07
CA ILE A 32 -12.78 1.01 -0.31
C ILE A 32 -13.19 1.20 1.14
N LEU A 33 -12.23 1.07 2.06
CA LEU A 33 -12.41 1.43 3.46
C LEU A 33 -11.48 2.59 3.77
N ILE A 34 -12.06 3.71 4.18
CA ILE A 34 -11.32 4.91 4.60
C ILE A 34 -11.27 4.94 6.11
N GLU A 35 -10.07 4.98 6.67
CA GLU A 35 -9.83 5.20 8.09
C GLU A 35 -9.00 6.48 8.23
N GLN A 36 -9.55 7.50 8.90
CA GLN A 36 -9.02 8.86 8.88
C GLN A 36 -8.82 9.40 10.30
N PRO A 37 -7.62 9.97 10.62
CA PRO A 37 -7.42 10.78 11.83
C PRO A 37 -8.02 12.18 11.65
N ASP A 38 -8.25 12.91 12.76
CA ASP A 38 -8.84 14.26 12.74
C ASP A 38 -8.07 15.24 11.84
N ASN A 39 -6.73 15.16 11.82
CA ASN A 39 -5.84 16.03 11.04
C ASN A 39 -4.93 15.21 10.14
N SER A 40 -5.47 14.75 9.00
CA SER A 40 -4.68 13.99 8.04
C SER A 40 -3.69 14.88 7.29
N LYS A 41 -2.45 14.39 7.13
CA LYS A 41 -1.39 15.04 6.35
C LYS A 41 -1.29 14.55 4.91
N ALA A 42 -1.70 13.34 4.64
CA ALA A 42 -1.78 12.74 3.30
C ALA A 42 -2.68 11.51 3.30
N SER A 43 -3.13 11.11 2.12
CA SER A 43 -3.92 9.90 1.87
C SER A 43 -3.03 8.78 1.31
N LEU A 44 -3.07 7.60 1.93
CA LEU A 44 -2.34 6.41 1.50
C LEU A 44 -3.31 5.38 0.92
N VAL A 45 -3.27 5.14 -0.38
CA VAL A 45 -4.05 4.08 -1.03
C VAL A 45 -3.26 2.77 -0.94
N LEU A 46 -3.78 1.80 -0.19
CA LEU A 46 -3.08 0.60 0.23
C LEU A 46 -3.46 -0.62 -0.62
N PHE A 47 -2.53 -1.09 -1.45
CA PHE A 47 -2.70 -2.24 -2.34
C PHE A 47 -2.14 -3.51 -1.71
N ALA A 48 -3.02 -4.37 -1.21
CA ALA A 48 -2.64 -5.65 -0.62
C ALA A 48 -2.07 -6.63 -1.64
N GLY A 49 -1.17 -7.48 -1.18
CA GLY A 49 -0.59 -8.58 -1.95
C GLY A 49 -1.56 -9.73 -2.26
N GLY A 50 -1.01 -10.82 -2.78
CA GLY A 50 -1.77 -12.03 -3.11
C GLY A 50 -2.87 -11.78 -4.15
N LYS A 51 -4.08 -12.26 -3.86
CA LYS A 51 -5.25 -12.10 -4.74
C LYS A 51 -5.89 -10.70 -4.68
N GLY A 52 -5.50 -9.86 -3.72
CA GLY A 52 -6.05 -8.52 -3.51
C GLY A 52 -7.45 -8.48 -2.90
N LYS A 53 -8.05 -9.62 -2.57
CA LYS A 53 -9.39 -9.72 -1.97
C LYS A 53 -9.31 -9.49 -0.46
N LEU A 54 -9.86 -8.39 0.01
CA LEU A 54 -9.87 -8.02 1.43
C LEU A 54 -11.18 -8.38 2.14
N LYS A 55 -12.31 -8.42 1.41
CA LYS A 55 -13.66 -8.63 1.96
C LYS A 55 -14.04 -7.50 2.94
N LEU A 56 -13.87 -6.27 2.53
CA LEU A 56 -14.07 -5.07 3.36
C LEU A 56 -15.49 -4.97 3.94
N GLY A 57 -16.52 -5.49 3.26
CA GLY A 57 -17.89 -5.57 3.76
C GLY A 57 -18.11 -6.55 4.92
N SER A 58 -17.05 -7.17 5.47
CA SER A 58 -17.10 -8.07 6.61
C SER A 58 -15.87 -7.87 7.50
N ASP A 59 -15.93 -8.24 8.79
CA ASP A 59 -14.80 -8.14 9.72
C ASP A 59 -13.58 -9.02 9.36
N LYS A 60 -13.69 -9.83 8.30
CA LYS A 60 -12.58 -10.71 7.87
C LYS A 60 -11.31 -9.96 7.44
N TYR A 61 -11.43 -8.70 6.99
CA TYR A 61 -10.26 -7.90 6.67
C TYR A 61 -9.39 -7.59 7.89
N LYS A 62 -10.00 -7.44 9.08
CA LYS A 62 -9.29 -7.12 10.33
C LYS A 62 -8.27 -8.18 10.73
N SER A 63 -8.53 -9.44 10.39
CA SER A 63 -7.61 -10.57 10.64
C SER A 63 -6.65 -10.86 9.48
N ASN A 64 -6.65 -10.02 8.43
CA ASN A 64 -5.76 -10.20 7.29
C ASN A 64 -4.30 -9.93 7.72
N GLY A 65 -3.44 -10.94 7.56
CA GLY A 65 -2.04 -10.85 7.93
C GLY A 65 -1.18 -10.01 6.98
N ASN A 66 -1.72 -9.49 5.86
CA ASN A 66 -0.96 -8.67 4.93
C ASN A 66 -0.31 -7.47 5.64
N PHE A 67 0.93 -7.15 5.30
CA PHE A 67 1.69 -6.08 5.95
C PHE A 67 0.89 -4.77 6.01
N LEU A 68 0.44 -4.23 4.87
CA LEU A 68 -0.26 -2.94 4.83
C LEU A 68 -1.59 -2.95 5.60
N ILE A 69 -2.28 -4.11 5.65
CA ILE A 69 -3.57 -4.22 6.31
C ILE A 69 -3.40 -4.27 7.84
N ARG A 70 -2.45 -5.08 8.33
CA ARG A 70 -2.24 -5.19 9.78
C ARG A 70 -1.53 -3.98 10.39
N THR A 71 -0.78 -3.21 9.59
CA THR A 71 -0.06 -2.00 10.04
C THR A 71 -0.83 -0.71 9.77
N ARG A 72 -2.05 -0.77 9.22
CA ARG A 72 -2.80 0.43 8.87
C ARG A 72 -2.99 1.40 10.05
N GLN A 73 -3.16 0.87 11.28
CA GLN A 73 -3.26 1.70 12.47
C GLN A 73 -1.98 2.50 12.72
N LEU A 74 -0.80 1.93 12.51
CA LEU A 74 0.47 2.65 12.65
C LEU A 74 0.57 3.84 11.68
N PHE A 75 0.01 3.73 10.46
CA PHE A 75 -0.07 4.87 9.54
C PHE A 75 -1.05 5.94 10.05
N ILE A 76 -2.21 5.54 10.60
CA ILE A 76 -3.20 6.45 11.19
C ILE A 76 -2.58 7.20 12.36
N ASP A 77 -1.88 6.51 13.25
CA ASP A 77 -1.21 7.07 14.42
C ASP A 77 -0.13 8.09 14.03
N LYS A 78 0.44 7.95 12.83
CA LYS A 78 1.36 8.92 12.23
C LYS A 78 0.66 10.08 11.48
N GLY A 79 -0.67 10.13 11.50
CA GLY A 79 -1.47 11.19 10.89
C GLY A 79 -1.75 11.01 9.40
N PHE A 80 -1.79 9.77 8.89
CA PHE A 80 -2.23 9.48 7.52
C PHE A 80 -3.67 8.98 7.48
N THR A 81 -4.42 9.41 6.47
CA THR A 81 -5.63 8.70 6.06
C THR A 81 -5.23 7.42 5.33
N THR A 82 -5.74 6.28 5.75
CA THR A 82 -5.55 5.01 5.04
C THR A 82 -6.79 4.66 4.22
N ILE A 83 -6.57 4.31 2.96
CA ILE A 83 -7.60 3.85 2.04
C ILE A 83 -7.26 2.42 1.63
N LEU A 84 -7.95 1.44 2.24
CA LEU A 84 -7.84 0.05 1.84
C LEU A 84 -8.69 -0.16 0.59
N ILE A 85 -8.08 -0.66 -0.47
CA ILE A 85 -8.78 -0.97 -1.73
C ILE A 85 -8.98 -2.49 -1.87
N ASP A 86 -10.22 -2.95 -2.01
CA ASP A 86 -10.53 -4.36 -2.26
C ASP A 86 -10.31 -4.73 -3.73
N ALA A 87 -10.45 -5.98 -4.10
CA ALA A 87 -10.63 -6.37 -5.49
C ALA A 87 -11.99 -5.85 -5.98
N PRO A 88 -12.12 -5.35 -7.24
CA PRO A 88 -13.40 -4.90 -7.76
C PRO A 88 -14.42 -6.05 -7.84
N SER A 89 -15.71 -5.73 -7.96
CA SER A 89 -16.81 -6.70 -7.85
C SER A 89 -16.70 -7.87 -8.84
N ASP A 90 -16.19 -7.63 -10.05
CA ASP A 90 -15.95 -8.65 -11.08
C ASP A 90 -14.70 -9.53 -10.81
N LYS A 91 -13.87 -9.18 -9.82
CA LYS A 91 -12.66 -9.92 -9.40
C LYS A 91 -12.78 -10.57 -8.01
N GLN A 92 -13.98 -10.74 -7.50
CA GLN A 92 -14.23 -11.42 -6.21
C GLN A 92 -14.18 -12.97 -6.30
N GLY A 93 -13.98 -13.53 -7.49
CA GLY A 93 -13.88 -14.98 -7.73
C GLY A 93 -12.61 -15.63 -7.17
N LYS A 94 -12.39 -16.92 -7.52
CA LYS A 94 -11.27 -17.76 -7.01
C LYS A 94 -9.88 -17.17 -7.29
N LEU A 95 -9.69 -16.50 -8.41
CA LEU A 95 -8.40 -15.93 -8.82
C LEU A 95 -8.14 -14.53 -8.24
N GLY A 96 -9.18 -13.79 -7.87
CA GLY A 96 -9.03 -12.38 -7.50
C GLY A 96 -8.42 -11.58 -8.65
N MET A 97 -7.49 -10.69 -8.34
CA MET A 97 -6.79 -9.85 -9.30
C MET A 97 -5.52 -10.48 -9.92
N LEU A 98 -5.36 -11.81 -9.85
CA LEU A 98 -4.24 -12.51 -10.50
C LEU A 98 -4.44 -12.60 -12.02
N LYS A 99 -3.44 -13.15 -12.72
CA LYS A 99 -3.43 -13.37 -14.18
C LYS A 99 -3.52 -12.07 -15.00
N GLY A 100 -2.74 -11.06 -14.61
CA GLY A 100 -2.55 -9.85 -15.39
C GLY A 100 -3.56 -8.73 -15.14
N PHE A 101 -4.64 -8.96 -14.38
CA PHE A 101 -5.61 -7.88 -14.11
C PHE A 101 -4.97 -6.64 -13.46
N ARG A 102 -3.98 -6.83 -12.56
CA ARG A 102 -3.30 -5.70 -11.90
C ARG A 102 -2.56 -4.75 -12.85
N ASN A 103 -2.30 -5.20 -14.08
CA ASN A 103 -1.63 -4.45 -15.14
C ASN A 103 -2.58 -4.19 -16.32
N SER A 104 -3.88 -4.08 -16.10
CA SER A 104 -4.87 -3.80 -17.13
C SER A 104 -5.41 -2.38 -17.03
N GLN A 105 -5.94 -1.87 -18.13
CA GLN A 105 -6.59 -0.56 -18.16
C GLN A 105 -7.87 -0.53 -17.32
N GLU A 106 -8.57 -1.65 -17.23
CA GLU A 106 -9.75 -1.79 -16.37
C GLU A 106 -9.39 -1.54 -14.91
N HIS A 107 -8.24 -2.07 -14.45
CA HIS A 107 -7.78 -1.80 -13.09
C HIS A 107 -7.34 -0.34 -12.89
N VAL A 108 -6.77 0.29 -13.90
CA VAL A 108 -6.45 1.72 -13.86
C VAL A 108 -7.72 2.56 -13.73
N GLN A 109 -8.78 2.25 -14.48
CA GLN A 109 -10.07 2.94 -14.39
C GLN A 109 -10.69 2.80 -12.98
N ASP A 110 -10.64 1.59 -12.39
CA ASP A 110 -11.11 1.37 -11.02
C ASP A 110 -10.35 2.26 -10.02
N ILE A 111 -9.02 2.32 -10.15
CA ILE A 111 -8.17 3.12 -9.26
C ILE A 111 -8.38 4.61 -9.51
N GLU A 112 -8.53 5.05 -10.75
CA GLU A 112 -8.78 6.44 -11.10
C GLU A 112 -10.05 6.96 -10.44
N ALA A 113 -11.15 6.20 -10.48
CA ALA A 113 -12.38 6.55 -9.79
C ALA A 113 -12.20 6.69 -8.27
N VAL A 114 -11.35 5.84 -7.66
CA VAL A 114 -10.99 5.96 -6.24
C VAL A 114 -10.20 7.24 -5.98
N LEU A 115 -9.22 7.58 -6.81
CA LEU A 115 -8.43 8.81 -6.65
C LEU A 115 -9.30 10.06 -6.81
N ASP A 116 -10.19 10.07 -7.81
CA ASP A 116 -11.13 11.17 -8.02
C ASP A 116 -12.07 11.34 -6.82
N TYR A 117 -12.58 10.23 -6.26
CA TYR A 117 -13.36 10.28 -5.02
C TYR A 117 -12.57 10.84 -3.84
N ILE A 118 -11.31 10.41 -3.63
CA ILE A 118 -10.47 10.93 -2.55
C ILE A 118 -10.27 12.45 -2.69
N LYS A 119 -10.08 12.96 -3.90
CA LYS A 119 -9.96 14.40 -4.18
C LYS A 119 -11.23 15.19 -3.82
N THR A 120 -12.42 14.58 -3.84
CA THR A 120 -13.64 15.25 -3.35
C THR A 120 -13.68 15.42 -1.83
N LEU A 121 -12.91 14.62 -1.09
CA LEU A 121 -12.87 14.67 0.37
C LEU A 121 -11.94 15.77 0.90
N ASN A 122 -10.79 15.96 0.24
CA ASN A 122 -9.78 16.97 0.60
C ASN A 122 -8.69 17.09 -0.48
N ASP A 123 -7.88 18.15 -0.39
CA ASP A 123 -6.76 18.44 -1.31
C ASP A 123 -5.41 17.89 -0.83
N LYS A 124 -5.40 16.97 0.12
CA LYS A 124 -4.16 16.42 0.66
C LYS A 124 -3.44 15.55 -0.38
N PRO A 125 -2.09 15.44 -0.27
CA PRO A 125 -1.31 14.56 -1.14
C PRO A 125 -1.81 13.12 -1.12
N ILE A 126 -1.78 12.46 -2.29
CA ILE A 126 -2.18 11.05 -2.44
C ILE A 126 -0.98 10.19 -2.81
N TRP A 127 -0.70 9.20 -1.99
CA TRP A 127 0.38 8.24 -2.20
C TRP A 127 -0.17 6.84 -2.47
N LEU A 128 0.36 6.17 -3.50
CA LEU A 128 0.05 4.77 -3.75
C LEU A 128 1.07 3.89 -3.02
N VAL A 129 0.58 2.96 -2.22
CA VAL A 129 1.43 2.07 -1.41
C VAL A 129 1.10 0.62 -1.74
N GLY A 130 2.04 -0.10 -2.33
CA GLY A 130 1.86 -1.51 -2.68
C GLY A 130 2.77 -2.44 -1.90
N THR A 131 2.28 -3.65 -1.58
CA THR A 131 3.11 -4.73 -1.02
C THR A 131 2.95 -6.01 -1.82
N SER A 132 4.07 -6.73 -2.07
CA SER A 132 4.05 -8.00 -2.81
C SER A 132 3.33 -7.83 -4.16
N ARG A 133 2.33 -8.65 -4.50
CA ARG A 133 1.48 -8.47 -5.69
C ARG A 133 0.77 -7.12 -5.75
N GLY A 134 0.57 -6.44 -4.63
CA GLY A 134 0.03 -5.07 -4.61
C GLY A 134 0.95 -4.05 -5.26
N THR A 135 2.26 -4.32 -5.35
CA THR A 135 3.20 -3.45 -6.06
C THR A 135 2.99 -3.40 -7.57
N GLU A 136 2.40 -4.45 -8.16
CA GLU A 136 1.98 -4.42 -9.56
C GLU A 136 0.83 -3.41 -9.76
N SER A 137 -0.18 -3.44 -8.88
CA SER A 137 -1.30 -2.49 -8.91
C SER A 137 -0.82 -1.05 -8.70
N ALA A 138 -0.09 -0.81 -7.61
CA ALA A 138 0.40 0.52 -7.27
C ALA A 138 1.35 1.08 -8.35
N GLY A 139 2.28 0.26 -8.84
CA GLY A 139 3.24 0.67 -9.87
C GLY A 139 2.59 0.93 -11.22
N TYR A 140 1.66 0.07 -11.66
CA TYR A 140 0.99 0.25 -12.95
C TYR A 140 0.01 1.44 -12.91
N ALA A 141 -0.73 1.60 -11.82
CA ALA A 141 -1.57 2.78 -11.61
C ALA A 141 -0.74 4.06 -11.56
N ALA A 142 0.38 4.08 -10.82
CA ALA A 142 1.26 5.24 -10.74
C ALA A 142 1.78 5.68 -12.12
N VAL A 143 2.16 4.74 -12.98
CA VAL A 143 2.62 5.03 -14.34
C VAL A 143 1.52 5.66 -15.20
N ASN A 144 0.26 5.20 -15.07
CA ASN A 144 -0.84 5.66 -15.90
C ASN A 144 -1.55 6.91 -15.33
N LEU A 145 -1.46 7.14 -14.02
CA LEU A 145 -2.13 8.21 -13.28
C LEU A 145 -1.12 9.14 -12.59
N ASN A 146 0.07 9.27 -13.16
CA ASN A 146 1.20 10.01 -12.56
C ASN A 146 0.86 11.47 -12.20
N ASN A 147 -0.06 12.09 -12.93
CA ASN A 147 -0.53 13.46 -12.69
C ASN A 147 -1.64 13.57 -11.61
N LYS A 148 -2.14 12.45 -11.10
CA LYS A 148 -3.20 12.41 -10.07
C LYS A 148 -2.66 12.00 -8.69
N ILE A 149 -1.36 11.73 -8.57
CA ILE A 149 -0.73 11.24 -7.34
C ILE A 149 0.51 12.05 -7.00
N ASP A 150 0.91 12.00 -5.73
CA ASP A 150 2.06 12.72 -5.20
C ASP A 150 3.25 11.80 -4.88
N GLY A 151 3.08 10.48 -5.01
CA GLY A 151 4.18 9.54 -4.86
C GLY A 151 3.81 8.07 -4.86
N LEU A 152 4.84 7.22 -4.93
CA LEU A 152 4.74 5.76 -5.00
C LEU A 152 5.64 5.10 -3.97
N ILE A 153 5.08 4.17 -3.19
CA ILE A 153 5.81 3.35 -2.22
C ILE A 153 5.63 1.88 -2.54
N LEU A 154 6.73 1.19 -2.71
CA LEU A 154 6.81 -0.20 -3.11
C LEU A 154 7.49 -1.02 -2.01
N THR A 155 6.78 -1.94 -1.38
CA THR A 155 7.31 -2.82 -0.34
C THR A 155 7.29 -4.28 -0.79
N SER A 156 8.37 -5.03 -0.57
CA SER A 156 8.52 -6.43 -0.99
C SER A 156 8.07 -6.65 -2.43
N SER A 157 8.61 -5.86 -3.36
CA SER A 157 8.17 -5.74 -4.76
C SER A 157 8.28 -7.05 -5.54
N ILE A 158 7.32 -7.31 -6.43
CA ILE A 158 7.41 -8.43 -7.37
C ILE A 158 8.62 -8.25 -8.28
N SER A 159 9.54 -9.21 -8.21
CA SER A 159 10.81 -9.23 -8.95
C SER A 159 10.79 -10.11 -10.19
N LYS A 160 9.77 -10.97 -10.35
CA LYS A 160 9.72 -11.97 -11.43
C LYS A 160 8.34 -12.05 -12.06
N THR A 161 8.29 -11.86 -13.38
CA THR A 161 7.09 -12.13 -14.18
C THR A 161 6.79 -13.64 -14.20
N ASN A 162 5.53 -13.98 -14.01
CA ASN A 162 5.01 -15.36 -14.10
C ASN A 162 3.53 -15.35 -14.49
N LYS A 163 2.91 -16.54 -14.58
CA LYS A 163 1.49 -16.69 -14.94
C LYS A 163 0.47 -15.88 -14.10
N ASN A 164 0.87 -15.35 -12.96
CA ASN A 164 -0.02 -14.61 -12.05
C ASN A 164 0.15 -13.09 -12.15
N GLY A 165 1.20 -12.60 -12.84
CA GLY A 165 1.44 -11.16 -13.00
C GLY A 165 2.87 -10.83 -13.38
N THR A 166 3.19 -9.56 -13.42
CA THR A 166 4.39 -8.97 -14.00
C THR A 166 5.35 -8.47 -12.92
N SER A 167 6.66 -8.54 -13.18
CA SER A 167 7.67 -7.85 -12.36
C SER A 167 7.44 -6.35 -12.37
N VAL A 168 7.56 -5.70 -11.21
CA VAL A 168 7.48 -4.23 -11.13
C VAL A 168 8.55 -3.58 -12.02
N ALA A 169 9.75 -4.14 -12.06
CA ALA A 169 10.81 -3.63 -12.93
C ALA A 169 10.54 -3.79 -14.45
N SER A 170 9.50 -4.55 -14.84
CA SER A 170 9.07 -4.65 -16.24
C SER A 170 8.03 -3.59 -16.62
N LEU A 171 7.54 -2.81 -15.66
CA LEU A 171 6.67 -1.67 -15.91
C LEU A 171 7.48 -0.50 -16.51
N PRO A 172 6.85 0.41 -17.26
CA PRO A 172 7.49 1.61 -17.80
C PRO A 172 7.66 2.69 -16.70
N LEU A 173 8.51 2.37 -15.69
CA LEU A 173 8.74 3.23 -14.52
C LEU A 173 9.48 4.53 -14.87
N ASP A 174 10.07 4.62 -16.05
CA ASP A 174 10.66 5.83 -16.61
C ASP A 174 9.65 6.96 -16.87
N LYS A 175 8.35 6.62 -16.92
CA LYS A 175 7.27 7.62 -17.01
C LYS A 175 6.94 8.30 -15.68
N LEU A 176 7.46 7.78 -14.55
CA LEU A 176 7.20 8.37 -13.24
C LEU A 176 8.01 9.63 -13.02
N THR A 177 7.34 10.72 -12.65
CA THR A 177 7.96 11.99 -12.25
C THR A 177 7.83 12.26 -10.76
N VAL A 178 6.89 11.58 -10.08
CA VAL A 178 6.67 11.69 -8.63
C VAL A 178 7.74 10.96 -7.82
N PRO A 179 7.94 11.29 -6.53
CA PRO A 179 8.83 10.55 -5.63
C PRO A 179 8.53 9.06 -5.56
N VAL A 180 9.56 8.22 -5.55
CA VAL A 180 9.45 6.76 -5.44
C VAL A 180 10.30 6.23 -4.31
N LEU A 181 9.70 5.42 -3.44
CA LEU A 181 10.37 4.67 -2.38
C LEU A 181 10.26 3.16 -2.62
N ALA A 182 11.39 2.45 -2.62
CA ALA A 182 11.41 0.98 -2.72
C ALA A 182 12.02 0.36 -1.45
N ILE A 183 11.23 -0.45 -0.75
CA ILE A 183 11.62 -1.10 0.51
C ILE A 183 11.58 -2.62 0.36
N HIS A 184 12.61 -3.30 0.88
CA HIS A 184 12.63 -4.74 1.03
C HIS A 184 13.23 -5.15 2.37
N HIS A 185 12.97 -6.39 2.78
CA HIS A 185 13.74 -7.05 3.82
C HIS A 185 14.89 -7.83 3.18
N SER A 186 16.12 -7.73 3.71
CA SER A 186 17.32 -8.37 3.15
C SER A 186 17.19 -9.90 3.08
N GLN A 187 16.50 -10.50 4.06
CA GLN A 187 16.26 -11.93 4.20
C GLN A 187 14.93 -12.40 3.59
N ASP A 188 14.23 -11.57 2.76
CA ASP A 188 13.02 -12.02 2.06
C ASP A 188 13.37 -13.16 1.09
N ALA A 189 13.09 -14.40 1.52
CA ALA A 189 13.33 -15.62 0.76
C ALA A 189 12.20 -15.98 -0.23
N CYS A 190 11.18 -15.12 -0.39
CA CYS A 190 10.12 -15.35 -1.35
C CYS A 190 10.66 -15.27 -2.79
N LYS A 191 10.53 -16.37 -3.55
CA LYS A 191 11.10 -16.49 -4.90
C LYS A 191 10.58 -15.47 -5.90
N THR A 192 9.43 -14.83 -5.62
CA THR A 192 8.79 -13.85 -6.51
C THR A 192 9.04 -12.40 -6.09
N THR A 193 9.69 -12.16 -4.96
CA THR A 193 9.95 -10.81 -4.41
C THR A 193 11.39 -10.69 -3.91
N ARG A 194 12.35 -11.07 -4.74
CA ARG A 194 13.77 -11.03 -4.37
C ARG A 194 14.23 -9.59 -4.13
N PRO A 195 14.93 -9.27 -3.01
CA PRO A 195 15.34 -7.90 -2.66
C PRO A 195 16.18 -7.19 -3.73
N GLY A 196 16.91 -7.95 -4.54
CA GLY A 196 17.73 -7.41 -5.65
C GLY A 196 16.95 -6.59 -6.69
N VAL A 197 15.61 -6.73 -6.77
CA VAL A 197 14.76 -5.96 -7.67
C VAL A 197 14.83 -4.44 -7.42
N ILE A 198 15.22 -4.01 -6.22
CA ILE A 198 15.42 -2.58 -5.91
C ILE A 198 16.39 -1.92 -6.88
N LYS A 199 17.47 -2.62 -7.27
CA LYS A 199 18.45 -2.10 -8.23
C LYS A 199 17.83 -1.85 -9.61
N ASP A 200 16.95 -2.75 -10.04
CA ASP A 200 16.27 -2.63 -11.34
C ASP A 200 15.21 -1.52 -11.30
N ILE A 201 14.45 -1.40 -10.20
CA ILE A 201 13.51 -0.30 -9.99
C ILE A 201 14.26 1.03 -10.03
N LYS A 202 15.35 1.18 -9.26
CA LYS A 202 16.18 2.40 -9.25
C LYS A 202 16.63 2.80 -10.66
N ARG A 203 17.13 1.83 -11.43
CA ARG A 203 17.62 2.08 -12.79
C ARG A 203 16.53 2.59 -13.73
N LYS A 204 15.28 2.19 -13.48
CA LYS A 204 14.13 2.53 -14.34
C LYS A 204 13.34 3.76 -13.90
N THR A 205 13.53 4.24 -12.68
CA THR A 205 12.86 5.44 -12.16
C THR A 205 13.70 6.71 -12.30
N TYR A 206 14.49 6.81 -13.36
CA TYR A 206 15.46 7.91 -13.53
C TYR A 206 14.81 9.29 -13.75
N ASN A 207 13.53 9.35 -14.15
CA ASN A 207 12.77 10.60 -14.26
C ASN A 207 12.01 10.97 -12.97
N SER A 208 12.01 10.10 -11.96
CA SER A 208 11.40 10.40 -10.66
C SER A 208 12.07 11.60 -10.00
N SER A 209 11.28 12.53 -9.47
CA SER A 209 11.82 13.71 -8.75
C SER A 209 12.70 13.35 -7.56
N ARG A 210 12.46 12.17 -6.96
CA ARG A 210 13.25 11.63 -5.85
C ARG A 210 13.10 10.11 -5.78
N PHE A 211 14.22 9.40 -5.77
CA PHE A 211 14.24 7.96 -5.51
C PHE A 211 15.00 7.65 -4.22
N LYS A 212 14.39 6.90 -3.32
CA LYS A 212 15.09 6.27 -2.18
C LYS A 212 14.78 4.78 -2.12
N SER A 213 15.70 4.03 -1.51
CA SER A 213 15.48 2.62 -1.22
C SER A 213 16.08 2.23 0.11
N LYS A 214 15.50 1.22 0.77
CA LYS A 214 15.97 0.68 2.03
C LYS A 214 15.84 -0.84 2.03
N LEU A 215 16.92 -1.50 2.46
CA LEU A 215 16.88 -2.90 2.90
C LEU A 215 16.84 -2.90 4.42
N PHE A 216 15.81 -3.50 4.98
CA PHE A 216 15.68 -3.74 6.41
C PHE A 216 16.26 -5.10 6.77
N ASP A 217 16.72 -5.21 7.99
CA ASP A 217 17.24 -6.43 8.62
C ASP A 217 16.53 -6.66 9.95
N GLY A 218 16.73 -7.84 10.55
CA GLY A 218 16.21 -8.17 11.87
C GLY A 218 14.73 -8.55 11.86
N GLY A 219 14.05 -8.28 12.96
CA GLY A 219 12.68 -8.69 13.18
C GLY A 219 12.56 -10.09 13.81
N ASP A 220 11.34 -10.59 13.87
CA ASP A 220 11.01 -11.88 14.46
C ASP A 220 11.26 -13.02 13.47
N GLU A 221 11.57 -14.21 14.01
CA GLU A 221 11.63 -15.44 13.25
C GLU A 221 10.32 -15.73 12.50
N PRO A 222 10.39 -16.18 11.23
CA PRO A 222 9.22 -16.46 10.43
C PRO A 222 8.25 -17.46 11.09
N LYS A 223 6.99 -17.06 11.25
CA LYS A 223 5.92 -17.92 11.79
C LYS A 223 5.26 -18.81 10.72
N ASN A 224 5.87 -18.94 9.54
CA ASN A 224 5.35 -19.73 8.44
C ASN A 224 6.48 -20.29 7.58
N SER A 225 6.40 -21.58 7.23
CA SER A 225 7.38 -22.25 6.37
C SER A 225 7.38 -21.74 4.92
N ASN A 226 6.27 -21.17 4.45
CA ASN A 226 6.24 -20.53 3.14
C ASN A 226 6.72 -19.07 3.24
N PRO A 227 7.91 -18.75 2.69
CA PRO A 227 8.53 -17.44 2.86
C PRO A 227 7.75 -16.29 2.19
N CYS A 228 6.77 -16.58 1.31
CA CYS A 228 5.93 -15.57 0.69
C CYS A 228 4.68 -15.21 1.54
N LYS A 229 4.59 -15.72 2.76
CA LYS A 229 3.48 -15.39 3.67
C LYS A 229 3.78 -14.11 4.46
N ALA A 230 2.69 -13.45 4.86
CA ALA A 230 2.78 -12.13 5.47
C ALA A 230 3.48 -12.11 6.86
N LYS A 231 3.43 -13.22 7.63
CA LYS A 231 4.11 -13.33 8.93
C LYS A 231 5.48 -14.00 8.78
N THR A 232 6.30 -13.41 7.92
CA THR A 232 7.72 -13.76 7.67
C THR A 232 8.48 -12.47 7.37
N TYR A 233 9.76 -12.55 7.04
CA TYR A 233 10.56 -11.41 6.54
C TYR A 233 9.95 -10.73 5.31
N HIS A 234 9.21 -11.48 4.46
CA HIS A 234 8.44 -10.91 3.35
C HIS A 234 7.42 -9.87 3.78
N GLY A 235 6.90 -9.95 4.98
CA GLY A 235 5.93 -9.01 5.55
C GLY A 235 6.50 -8.19 6.70
N TYR A 236 7.82 -8.13 6.86
CA TYR A 236 8.49 -7.31 7.89
C TYR A 236 8.07 -7.67 9.32
N LEU A 237 7.93 -8.98 9.61
CA LEU A 237 7.50 -9.45 10.93
C LEU A 237 8.47 -8.98 12.02
N GLY A 238 7.94 -8.28 13.04
CA GLY A 238 8.70 -7.78 14.19
C GLY A 238 9.42 -6.44 13.98
N ILE A 239 9.36 -5.85 12.75
CA ILE A 239 9.91 -4.53 12.43
C ILE A 239 8.90 -3.63 11.71
N GLU A 240 7.62 -3.92 11.88
CA GLU A 240 6.54 -3.19 11.20
C GLU A 240 6.59 -1.68 11.49
N GLU A 241 6.84 -1.31 12.74
CA GLU A 241 6.89 0.09 13.15
C GLU A 241 8.08 0.84 12.54
N ASP A 242 9.24 0.21 12.44
CA ASP A 242 10.43 0.78 11.81
C ASP A 242 10.18 1.06 10.32
N VAL A 243 9.54 0.10 9.63
CA VAL A 243 9.20 0.25 8.21
C VAL A 243 8.19 1.37 8.00
N VAL A 244 7.15 1.45 8.83
CA VAL A 244 6.13 2.51 8.75
C VAL A 244 6.76 3.87 9.08
N SER A 245 7.65 3.95 10.07
CA SER A 245 8.38 5.17 10.44
C SER A 245 9.26 5.66 9.28
N TYR A 246 9.97 4.76 8.61
CA TYR A 246 10.78 5.11 7.45
C TYR A 246 9.95 5.62 6.26
N ILE A 247 8.75 5.07 6.06
CA ILE A 247 7.79 5.55 5.06
C ILE A 247 7.33 6.97 5.41
N ASP A 248 6.97 7.21 6.68
CA ASP A 248 6.57 8.52 7.17
C ASP A 248 7.67 9.57 6.96
N ASP A 249 8.91 9.24 7.30
CA ASP A 249 10.06 10.12 7.11
C ASP A 249 10.33 10.42 5.63
N PHE A 250 10.09 9.45 4.74
CA PHE A 250 10.22 9.68 3.30
C PHE A 250 9.15 10.63 2.77
N ILE A 251 7.90 10.47 3.20
CA ILE A 251 6.78 11.31 2.74
C ILE A 251 6.95 12.76 3.20
N LYS A 252 7.47 13.00 4.40
CA LYS A 252 7.69 14.33 4.97
C LYS A 252 8.78 15.15 4.29
N GLN A 253 9.66 14.50 3.53
CA GLN A 253 10.73 15.21 2.85
C GLN A 253 10.19 15.91 1.60
N PRO A 254 10.59 17.17 1.36
CA PRO A 254 10.25 17.91 0.16
C PRO A 254 10.85 17.31 -1.12
#